data_70ec3426baec44e520a533eeb5b15aab
#
_entry.id   70ec3426baec44e520a533eeb5b15aab
#
_cell.length_a   1.000
_cell.length_b   1.000
_cell.length_c   1.000
_cell.angle_alpha   90.00
_cell.angle_beta   90.00
_cell.angle_gamma   90.00
#
_symmetry.space_group_name_H-M   'P 1'
#
loop_
_entity.id
_entity.type
_entity.pdbx_description
1 polymer ?
#
loop_
_entity_poly.entity_id
_entity_poly.type
_entity_poly.pdbx_seq_one_letter_code
_entity_poly.pdbx_strand_id
1 'polypeptide(L)'
;MMLNKLTEIVMKKYLFFLILFLNFVSSYAQVKDTLKLIFIGDIMQHGPQITSAWNGESYDYSDNFQYLLPLFNYADFVIGNLETTFNGPPYTGYPAFSAPDDFAKALKDASIDILVTANNHSFDKGVSGVVRTIKVLDSLYINHTGTFKNYEDFQKNHPLIIQKGSIRLALLNYTYGTNVGISKSSVLINIIDTNEIRDDILLAKSYNPDGIIIFFHWGEEYHRLPNTSQIEIANFCIRNGANYLIGSHPHVIQPMHKNILDSSNNVESVVYYSLGNFISNQRGINTDGGAIAYLEFTKNQNKLHINRAGYLLSWTWKKFVNNKYIYINVPSWEFNKIDSNSADQNAMKTFLDSSRNLLNKYNVGINEYYFDKNQNKLFPIDTKSYEYK
;
A
#
# COMPACT_ATOMS: atom_id res chain seq x y z
N MET A 1 70.78 18.31 -22.62
CA MET A 1 70.38 18.44 -21.22
C MET A 1 69.14 19.29 -21.01
N MET A 2 68.92 20.39 -21.76
CA MET A 2 67.67 21.23 -21.62
C MET A 2 66.44 20.58 -22.13
N LEU A 3 66.44 19.79 -23.22
CA LEU A 3 65.26 19.13 -23.81
C LEU A 3 64.72 18.05 -22.90
N ASN A 4 65.57 17.29 -22.19
CA ASN A 4 65.09 16.24 -21.26
C ASN A 4 64.38 16.81 -19.99
N LYS A 5 64.79 18.01 -19.54
CA LYS A 5 64.10 18.69 -18.41
C LYS A 5 62.77 19.23 -18.81
N LEU A 6 62.55 19.67 -20.05
CA LEU A 6 61.28 20.18 -20.54
C LEU A 6 60.24 19.05 -20.67
N THR A 7 60.66 17.90 -21.21
CA THR A 7 59.78 16.70 -21.32
C THR A 7 59.40 16.16 -19.96
N GLU A 8 60.29 16.17 -18.98
CA GLU A 8 59.97 15.72 -17.63
C GLU A 8 58.98 16.65 -16.91
N ILE A 9 59.06 17.96 -17.08
CA ILE A 9 58.13 18.95 -16.54
C ILE A 9 56.74 18.82 -17.20
N VAL A 10 56.68 18.60 -18.52
CA VAL A 10 55.45 18.41 -19.26
C VAL A 10 54.75 17.12 -18.82
N MET A 11 55.49 16.00 -18.72
CA MET A 11 54.95 14.72 -18.23
C MET A 11 54.40 14.82 -16.81
N LYS A 12 55.14 15.51 -15.89
CA LYS A 12 54.63 15.71 -14.51
C LYS A 12 53.36 16.54 -14.47
N LYS A 13 53.21 17.56 -15.34
CA LYS A 13 51.97 18.32 -15.46
C LYS A 13 50.82 17.45 -15.97
N TYR A 14 51.02 16.66 -17.03
CA TYR A 14 49.97 15.75 -17.55
C TYR A 14 49.61 14.69 -16.52
N LEU A 15 50.54 14.11 -15.79
CA LEU A 15 50.26 13.16 -14.72
C LEU A 15 49.45 13.80 -13.58
N PHE A 16 49.81 15.05 -13.20
CA PHE A 16 49.05 15.80 -12.19
C PHE A 16 47.60 16.10 -12.64
N PHE A 17 47.42 16.52 -13.89
CA PHE A 17 46.06 16.73 -14.45
C PHE A 17 45.28 15.43 -14.58
N LEU A 18 45.92 14.32 -14.92
CA LEU A 18 45.32 13.00 -14.99
C LEU A 18 44.85 12.52 -13.60
N ILE A 19 45.70 12.73 -12.58
CA ILE A 19 45.33 12.40 -11.18
C ILE A 19 44.22 13.30 -10.68
N LEU A 20 44.19 14.59 -11.00
CA LEU A 20 43.12 15.51 -10.68
C LEU A 20 41.83 15.10 -11.40
N PHE A 21 41.88 14.72 -12.67
CA PHE A 21 40.73 14.25 -13.45
C PHE A 21 40.19 12.94 -12.91
N LEU A 22 41.03 11.97 -12.53
CA LEU A 22 40.64 10.71 -11.91
C LEU A 22 40.00 10.93 -10.54
N ASN A 23 40.50 11.89 -9.73
CA ASN A 23 39.84 12.24 -8.45
C ASN A 23 38.53 12.99 -8.64
N PHE A 24 38.35 13.78 -9.73
CA PHE A 24 37.10 14.46 -10.04
C PHE A 24 36.01 13.47 -10.49
N VAL A 25 36.38 12.42 -11.23
CA VAL A 25 35.48 11.35 -11.64
C VAL A 25 35.07 10.46 -10.45
N SER A 26 35.93 10.33 -9.44
CA SER A 26 35.63 9.53 -8.22
C SER A 26 34.73 10.25 -7.22
N SER A 27 34.47 11.55 -7.37
CA SER A 27 33.66 12.36 -6.45
C SER A 27 32.21 12.53 -6.87
N TYR A 28 31.69 11.73 -7.81
CA TYR A 28 30.24 11.59 -7.93
C TYR A 28 29.76 10.87 -6.66
N ALA A 29 29.30 11.65 -5.69
CA ALA A 29 28.56 11.11 -4.56
C ALA A 29 27.47 10.22 -5.16
N GLN A 30 27.58 8.93 -4.92
CA GLN A 30 26.60 7.96 -5.41
C GLN A 30 25.25 8.37 -4.81
N VAL A 31 24.39 8.99 -5.62
CA VAL A 31 23.05 9.37 -5.20
C VAL A 31 22.38 8.06 -4.82
N LYS A 32 22.15 7.88 -3.54
CA LYS A 32 21.44 6.72 -3.02
C LYS A 32 20.00 6.85 -3.48
N ASP A 33 19.58 5.99 -4.39
CA ASP A 33 18.17 5.93 -4.77
C ASP A 33 17.33 5.52 -3.56
N THR A 34 16.25 6.25 -3.32
CA THR A 34 15.28 5.96 -2.27
C THR A 34 13.91 5.75 -2.87
N LEU A 35 13.16 4.80 -2.30
CA LEU A 35 11.78 4.52 -2.67
C LEU A 35 10.93 4.45 -1.40
N LYS A 36 9.86 5.24 -1.36
CA LYS A 36 8.91 5.32 -0.26
C LYS A 36 7.56 4.79 -0.73
N LEU A 37 7.10 3.72 -0.11
CA LEU A 37 5.82 3.10 -0.40
C LEU A 37 4.87 3.23 0.78
N ILE A 38 3.62 3.55 0.48
CA ILE A 38 2.50 3.48 1.40
C ILE A 38 1.55 2.40 0.93
N PHE A 39 1.06 1.60 1.87
CA PHE A 39 0.01 0.63 1.63
C PHE A 39 -1.17 0.91 2.54
N ILE A 40 -2.37 0.91 1.96
CA ILE A 40 -3.65 1.12 2.65
C ILE A 40 -4.54 -0.09 2.48
N GLY A 41 -5.37 -0.37 3.49
CA GLY A 41 -6.24 -1.54 3.53
C GLY A 41 -7.48 -1.41 2.64
N ASP A 42 -8.60 -1.88 3.14
CA ASP A 42 -9.82 -2.07 2.36
C ASP A 42 -10.51 -0.73 2.04
N ILE A 43 -10.62 -0.45 0.74
CA ILE A 43 -11.28 0.73 0.16
C ILE A 43 -12.66 0.30 -0.30
N MET A 44 -13.69 0.58 0.52
CA MET A 44 -15.06 0.10 0.28
C MET A 44 -16.03 1.25 0.01
N GLN A 45 -17.11 0.97 -0.72
CA GLN A 45 -18.22 1.90 -0.97
C GLN A 45 -19.57 1.31 -0.62
N HIS A 46 -19.94 1.41 0.65
CA HIS A 46 -21.28 1.01 1.12
C HIS A 46 -22.36 1.99 0.66
N GLY A 47 -23.61 1.52 0.62
CA GLY A 47 -24.76 2.33 0.23
C GLY A 47 -24.84 3.70 0.93
N PRO A 48 -24.68 3.78 2.27
CA PRO A 48 -24.65 5.07 2.97
C PRO A 48 -23.53 6.03 2.53
N GLN A 49 -22.37 5.52 2.11
CA GLN A 49 -21.28 6.36 1.58
C GLN A 49 -21.66 6.93 0.20
N ILE A 50 -22.27 6.09 -0.67
CA ILE A 50 -22.74 6.51 -1.98
C ILE A 50 -23.85 7.58 -1.84
N THR A 51 -24.84 7.32 -0.98
CA THR A 51 -25.91 8.31 -0.71
C THR A 51 -25.38 9.61 -0.15
N SER A 52 -24.39 9.54 0.73
CA SER A 52 -23.74 10.68 1.36
C SER A 52 -22.98 11.56 0.36
N ALA A 53 -22.34 10.95 -0.62
CA ALA A 53 -21.58 11.65 -1.64
C ALA A 53 -22.48 12.37 -2.67
N TRP A 54 -23.74 11.96 -2.83
CA TRP A 54 -24.65 12.60 -3.78
C TRP A 54 -24.98 14.04 -3.37
N ASN A 55 -24.71 15.01 -4.24
CA ASN A 55 -24.96 16.43 -4.00
C ASN A 55 -26.20 16.98 -4.76
N GLY A 56 -26.93 16.13 -5.48
CA GLY A 56 -28.06 16.50 -6.32
C GLY A 56 -27.75 16.45 -7.82
N GLU A 57 -26.48 16.48 -8.21
CA GLU A 57 -26.02 16.49 -9.60
C GLU A 57 -24.93 15.42 -9.87
N SER A 58 -23.98 15.29 -8.94
CA SER A 58 -22.83 14.39 -9.05
C SER A 58 -22.47 13.80 -7.68
N TYR A 59 -21.48 12.91 -7.64
CA TYR A 59 -20.98 12.34 -6.40
C TYR A 59 -19.68 13.05 -5.99
N ASP A 60 -19.68 13.67 -4.82
CA ASP A 60 -18.55 14.40 -4.27
C ASP A 60 -17.90 13.63 -3.11
N TYR A 61 -16.64 13.24 -3.29
CA TYR A 61 -15.80 12.54 -2.33
C TYR A 61 -14.60 13.36 -1.88
N SER A 62 -14.57 14.67 -2.17
CA SER A 62 -13.42 15.56 -1.92
C SER A 62 -12.98 15.60 -0.45
N ASP A 63 -13.91 15.43 0.48
CA ASP A 63 -13.62 15.42 1.92
C ASP A 63 -12.94 14.14 2.41
N ASN A 64 -13.08 13.02 1.67
CA ASN A 64 -12.75 11.69 2.20
C ASN A 64 -11.30 11.54 2.63
N PHE A 65 -10.36 12.18 1.91
CA PHE A 65 -8.91 11.93 2.06
C PHE A 65 -8.10 13.19 2.37
N GLN A 66 -8.76 14.33 2.63
CA GLN A 66 -8.12 15.65 2.77
C GLN A 66 -6.99 15.71 3.81
N TYR A 67 -7.11 14.98 4.91
CA TYR A 67 -6.09 14.94 5.97
C TYR A 67 -4.89 14.03 5.63
N LEU A 68 -5.02 13.16 4.65
CA LEU A 68 -3.98 12.22 4.23
C LEU A 68 -3.18 12.71 3.01
N LEU A 69 -3.67 13.72 2.27
CA LEU A 69 -2.98 14.26 1.09
C LEU A 69 -1.51 14.62 1.35
N PRO A 70 -1.14 15.30 2.47
CA PRO A 70 0.27 15.60 2.71
C PRO A 70 1.15 14.35 2.88
N LEU A 71 0.63 13.31 3.53
CA LEU A 71 1.34 12.04 3.69
C LEU A 71 1.45 11.28 2.35
N PHE A 72 0.38 11.24 1.57
CA PHE A 72 0.37 10.54 0.29
C PHE A 72 1.30 11.22 -0.72
N ASN A 73 1.33 12.55 -0.76
CA ASN A 73 2.27 13.30 -1.58
C ASN A 73 3.74 13.19 -1.10
N TYR A 74 3.99 12.75 0.13
CA TYR A 74 5.34 12.45 0.62
C TYR A 74 5.86 11.09 0.12
N ALA A 75 4.97 10.15 -0.17
CA ALA A 75 5.33 8.85 -0.72
C ALA A 75 5.62 8.94 -2.23
N ASP A 76 6.32 7.94 -2.76
CA ASP A 76 6.53 7.80 -4.19
C ASP A 76 5.42 7.02 -4.87
N PHE A 77 4.82 6.08 -4.14
CA PHE A 77 3.62 5.35 -4.56
C PHE A 77 2.74 5.03 -3.35
N VAL A 78 1.43 5.22 -3.52
CA VAL A 78 0.39 4.77 -2.60
C VAL A 78 -0.38 3.63 -3.24
N ILE A 79 -0.47 2.51 -2.53
CA ILE A 79 -1.03 1.24 -3.01
C ILE A 79 -2.18 0.84 -2.09
N GLY A 80 -3.39 0.58 -2.63
CA GLY A 80 -4.56 0.24 -1.83
C GLY A 80 -5.36 -0.95 -2.35
N ASN A 81 -6.09 -1.64 -1.47
CA ASN A 81 -7.03 -2.70 -1.87
C ASN A 81 -8.37 -2.11 -2.26
N LEU A 82 -8.70 -2.14 -3.55
CA LEU A 82 -9.99 -1.69 -4.08
C LEU A 82 -11.05 -2.78 -3.87
N GLU A 83 -11.76 -2.73 -2.76
CA GLU A 83 -12.79 -3.71 -2.39
C GLU A 83 -14.18 -3.22 -2.80
N THR A 84 -14.30 -2.82 -4.06
CA THR A 84 -15.53 -2.46 -4.75
C THR A 84 -15.35 -2.59 -6.24
N THR A 85 -16.44 -2.62 -7.03
CA THR A 85 -16.36 -2.55 -8.49
C THR A 85 -16.87 -1.21 -9.01
N PHE A 86 -16.53 -0.87 -10.26
CA PHE A 86 -17.07 0.27 -11.00
C PHE A 86 -17.89 -0.23 -12.19
N ASN A 87 -19.12 -0.75 -11.95
CA ASN A 87 -19.94 -1.32 -13.02
C ASN A 87 -20.92 -0.31 -13.65
N GLY A 88 -20.92 0.95 -13.19
CA GLY A 88 -21.90 1.96 -13.59
C GLY A 88 -23.23 1.80 -12.82
N PRO A 89 -24.21 2.68 -13.13
CA PRO A 89 -25.51 2.65 -12.48
C PRO A 89 -26.31 1.36 -12.81
N PRO A 90 -27.18 0.89 -11.91
CA PRO A 90 -27.44 1.44 -10.59
C PRO A 90 -26.26 1.18 -9.62
N TYR A 91 -25.85 2.23 -8.90
CA TYR A 91 -24.80 2.11 -7.88
C TYR A 91 -25.32 1.40 -6.65
N THR A 92 -24.52 0.49 -6.09
CA THR A 92 -24.91 -0.37 -4.97
C THR A 92 -23.76 -0.57 -4.00
N GLY A 93 -24.09 -0.65 -2.70
CA GLY A 93 -23.19 -1.12 -1.66
C GLY A 93 -23.28 -2.64 -1.45
N TYR A 94 -22.93 -3.09 -0.23
CA TYR A 94 -23.06 -4.49 0.16
C TYR A 94 -24.50 -5.05 -0.11
N PRO A 95 -24.65 -6.30 -0.55
CA PRO A 95 -23.60 -7.31 -0.71
C PRO A 95 -22.89 -7.31 -2.09
N ALA A 96 -23.37 -6.56 -3.08
CA ALA A 96 -22.83 -6.55 -4.42
C ALA A 96 -22.46 -5.12 -4.84
N PHE A 97 -21.22 -4.75 -4.62
CA PHE A 97 -20.71 -3.39 -4.79
C PHE A 97 -20.66 -2.91 -6.25
N SER A 98 -21.11 -1.68 -6.47
CA SER A 98 -20.86 -0.91 -7.69
C SER A 98 -20.77 0.57 -7.31
N ALA A 99 -19.58 1.10 -7.20
CA ALA A 99 -19.32 2.49 -6.85
C ALA A 99 -19.49 3.44 -8.05
N PRO A 100 -19.83 4.74 -7.83
CA PRO A 100 -19.70 5.78 -8.85
C PRO A 100 -18.26 5.95 -9.32
N ASP A 101 -18.07 6.28 -10.61
CA ASP A 101 -16.74 6.55 -11.18
C ASP A 101 -16.05 7.77 -10.51
N ASP A 102 -16.86 8.71 -9.98
CA ASP A 102 -16.37 9.85 -9.19
C ASP A 102 -15.56 9.39 -7.98
N PHE A 103 -15.83 8.21 -7.41
CA PHE A 103 -15.03 7.66 -6.34
C PHE A 103 -13.63 7.24 -6.82
N ALA A 104 -13.53 6.61 -8.01
CA ALA A 104 -12.23 6.31 -8.60
C ALA A 104 -11.42 7.59 -8.88
N LYS A 105 -12.11 8.64 -9.37
CA LYS A 105 -11.48 9.95 -9.54
C LYS A 105 -10.98 10.54 -8.22
N ALA A 106 -11.77 10.45 -7.14
CA ALA A 106 -11.36 10.91 -5.82
C ALA A 106 -10.15 10.14 -5.26
N LEU A 107 -10.03 8.83 -5.54
CA LEU A 107 -8.84 8.05 -5.20
C LEU A 107 -7.61 8.56 -5.97
N LYS A 108 -7.76 8.87 -7.26
CA LYS A 108 -6.68 9.46 -8.08
C LYS A 108 -6.28 10.84 -7.57
N ASP A 109 -7.25 11.71 -7.29
CA ASP A 109 -7.03 13.06 -6.78
C ASP A 109 -6.38 13.04 -5.38
N ALA A 110 -6.58 11.94 -4.63
CA ALA A 110 -5.91 11.67 -3.36
C ALA A 110 -4.48 11.10 -3.50
N SER A 111 -3.92 11.08 -4.72
CA SER A 111 -2.58 10.52 -5.01
C SER A 111 -2.46 9.02 -4.70
N ILE A 112 -3.54 8.25 -4.88
CA ILE A 112 -3.46 6.78 -4.86
C ILE A 112 -3.08 6.32 -6.27
N ASP A 113 -1.90 5.70 -6.38
CA ASP A 113 -1.24 5.42 -7.66
C ASP A 113 -1.54 4.02 -8.18
N ILE A 114 -1.73 3.06 -7.26
CA ILE A 114 -1.87 1.64 -7.58
C ILE A 114 -3.02 1.06 -6.77
N LEU A 115 -3.92 0.34 -7.45
CA LEU A 115 -5.00 -0.40 -6.80
C LEU A 115 -4.85 -1.89 -7.06
N VAL A 116 -4.77 -2.69 -5.98
CA VAL A 116 -4.89 -4.13 -6.07
C VAL A 116 -6.36 -4.50 -6.08
N THR A 117 -6.76 -5.41 -6.96
CA THR A 117 -8.16 -5.66 -7.30
C THR A 117 -8.62 -7.09 -7.06
N ALA A 118 -7.72 -8.04 -6.72
CA ALA A 118 -8.12 -9.39 -6.33
C ALA A 118 -8.58 -9.39 -4.86
N ASN A 119 -9.88 -9.45 -4.65
CA ASN A 119 -10.57 -9.58 -3.37
C ASN A 119 -11.90 -10.32 -3.55
N ASN A 120 -12.61 -10.60 -2.44
CA ASN A 120 -13.87 -11.34 -2.49
C ASN A 120 -15.00 -10.62 -3.23
N HIS A 121 -14.92 -9.28 -3.38
CA HIS A 121 -15.87 -8.44 -4.11
C HIS A 121 -15.48 -8.17 -5.57
N SER A 122 -14.34 -8.69 -6.04
CA SER A 122 -13.86 -8.46 -7.41
C SER A 122 -14.87 -8.83 -8.49
N PHE A 123 -15.71 -9.84 -8.24
CA PHE A 123 -16.65 -10.42 -9.20
C PHE A 123 -18.11 -10.12 -8.88
N ASP A 124 -18.43 -9.17 -8.00
CA ASP A 124 -19.79 -8.81 -7.58
C ASP A 124 -20.73 -8.47 -8.73
N LYS A 125 -20.21 -7.96 -9.82
CA LYS A 125 -20.95 -7.61 -11.04
C LYS A 125 -20.51 -8.46 -12.25
N GLY A 126 -19.96 -9.66 -11.98
CA GLY A 126 -19.55 -10.59 -13.01
C GLY A 126 -18.47 -10.06 -13.95
N VAL A 127 -18.38 -10.63 -15.12
CA VAL A 127 -17.40 -10.26 -16.16
C VAL A 127 -17.47 -8.76 -16.50
N SER A 128 -18.68 -8.21 -16.64
CA SER A 128 -18.87 -6.79 -16.97
C SER A 128 -18.28 -5.87 -15.88
N GLY A 129 -18.46 -6.26 -14.60
CA GLY A 129 -17.91 -5.53 -13.46
C GLY A 129 -16.38 -5.48 -13.49
N VAL A 130 -15.71 -6.61 -13.67
CA VAL A 130 -14.26 -6.69 -13.77
C VAL A 130 -13.75 -5.86 -14.94
N VAL A 131 -14.29 -6.11 -16.14
CA VAL A 131 -13.84 -5.41 -17.37
C VAL A 131 -14.04 -3.90 -17.27
N ARG A 132 -15.19 -3.45 -16.70
CA ARG A 132 -15.46 -2.03 -16.55
C ARG A 132 -14.60 -1.38 -15.47
N THR A 133 -14.39 -2.06 -14.34
CA THR A 133 -13.48 -1.57 -13.30
C THR A 133 -12.09 -1.31 -13.86
N ILE A 134 -11.53 -2.26 -14.61
CA ILE A 134 -10.23 -2.09 -15.26
C ILE A 134 -10.26 -0.89 -16.22
N LYS A 135 -11.31 -0.74 -17.05
CA LYS A 135 -11.42 0.40 -17.97
C LYS A 135 -11.48 1.75 -17.25
N VAL A 136 -12.17 1.84 -16.11
CA VAL A 136 -12.21 3.06 -15.30
C VAL A 136 -10.83 3.39 -14.74
N LEU A 137 -10.12 2.42 -14.19
CA LEU A 137 -8.76 2.61 -13.67
C LEU A 137 -7.78 3.01 -14.77
N ASP A 138 -7.83 2.33 -15.94
CA ASP A 138 -7.03 2.66 -17.14
C ASP A 138 -7.27 4.12 -17.57
N SER A 139 -8.54 4.56 -17.61
CA SER A 139 -8.91 5.90 -18.05
C SER A 139 -8.40 7.02 -17.14
N LEU A 140 -8.16 6.70 -15.86
CA LEU A 140 -7.63 7.61 -14.85
C LEU A 140 -6.11 7.46 -14.64
N TYR A 141 -5.46 6.59 -15.43
CA TYR A 141 -4.04 6.26 -15.27
C TYR A 141 -3.71 5.79 -13.83
N ILE A 142 -4.60 4.99 -13.23
CA ILE A 142 -4.35 4.29 -11.98
C ILE A 142 -3.84 2.90 -12.34
N ASN A 143 -2.62 2.58 -11.96
CA ASN A 143 -2.07 1.25 -12.16
C ASN A 143 -2.85 0.23 -11.33
N HIS A 144 -3.00 -1.00 -11.85
CA HIS A 144 -3.75 -2.03 -11.12
C HIS A 144 -3.21 -3.43 -11.41
N THR A 145 -3.48 -4.37 -10.51
CA THR A 145 -3.15 -5.79 -10.67
C THR A 145 -4.06 -6.66 -9.81
N GLY A 146 -4.11 -7.96 -10.11
CA GLY A 146 -4.91 -8.95 -9.38
C GLY A 146 -6.13 -9.42 -10.17
N THR A 147 -6.73 -8.57 -11.01
CA THR A 147 -7.78 -8.96 -11.97
C THR A 147 -7.40 -8.51 -13.38
N PHE A 148 -7.80 -9.29 -14.39
CA PHE A 148 -7.43 -9.05 -15.80
C PHE A 148 -8.62 -9.34 -16.71
N LYS A 149 -8.74 -8.57 -17.79
CA LYS A 149 -9.83 -8.69 -18.78
C LYS A 149 -9.84 -10.03 -19.50
N ASN A 150 -8.66 -10.62 -19.70
CA ASN A 150 -8.43 -11.89 -20.38
C ASN A 150 -6.96 -12.32 -20.20
N TYR A 151 -6.57 -13.46 -20.78
CA TYR A 151 -5.21 -13.99 -20.68
C TYR A 151 -4.14 -13.10 -21.31
N GLU A 152 -4.47 -12.39 -22.41
CA GLU A 152 -3.54 -11.45 -23.04
C GLU A 152 -3.23 -10.25 -22.11
N ASP A 153 -4.26 -9.72 -21.44
CA ASP A 153 -4.12 -8.66 -20.43
C ASP A 153 -3.28 -9.14 -19.22
N PHE A 154 -3.51 -10.38 -18.78
CA PHE A 154 -2.68 -11.01 -17.76
C PHE A 154 -1.21 -11.09 -18.17
N GLN A 155 -0.91 -11.66 -19.34
CA GLN A 155 0.46 -11.78 -19.83
C GLN A 155 1.20 -10.46 -19.91
N LYS A 156 0.49 -9.38 -20.24
CA LYS A 156 1.05 -8.03 -20.40
C LYS A 156 1.30 -7.33 -19.06
N ASN A 157 0.41 -7.52 -18.09
CA ASN A 157 0.32 -6.69 -16.88
C ASN A 157 0.65 -7.46 -15.58
N HIS A 158 1.11 -8.72 -15.68
CA HIS A 158 1.49 -9.55 -14.54
C HIS A 158 2.93 -10.06 -14.67
N PRO A 159 3.80 -9.85 -13.66
CA PRO A 159 3.61 -9.03 -12.45
C PRO A 159 3.59 -7.52 -12.76
N LEU A 160 2.98 -6.71 -11.89
CA LEU A 160 3.08 -5.25 -11.99
C LEU A 160 4.46 -4.80 -11.48
N ILE A 161 5.20 -4.05 -12.30
CA ILE A 161 6.52 -3.54 -11.94
C ILE A 161 6.40 -2.10 -11.43
N ILE A 162 6.87 -1.87 -10.21
CA ILE A 162 7.02 -0.55 -9.59
C ILE A 162 8.48 -0.15 -9.71
N GLN A 163 8.74 1.02 -10.30
CA GLN A 163 10.12 1.47 -10.51
C GLN A 163 10.30 2.95 -10.18
N LYS A 164 11.36 3.26 -9.44
CA LYS A 164 11.87 4.62 -9.22
C LYS A 164 13.39 4.62 -9.22
N GLY A 165 13.98 5.39 -10.11
CA GLY A 165 15.44 5.37 -10.31
C GLY A 165 15.94 3.97 -10.63
N SER A 166 16.91 3.50 -9.88
CA SER A 166 17.47 2.14 -10.00
C SER A 166 16.73 1.08 -9.19
N ILE A 167 15.75 1.47 -8.35
CA ILE A 167 14.96 0.53 -7.53
C ILE A 167 13.78 0.01 -8.33
N ARG A 168 13.65 -1.31 -8.35
CA ARG A 168 12.62 -2.02 -9.10
C ARG A 168 12.00 -3.11 -8.24
N LEU A 169 10.69 -3.05 -8.03
CA LEU A 169 9.94 -4.04 -7.26
C LEU A 169 8.87 -4.68 -8.13
N ALA A 170 8.60 -5.96 -7.93
CA ALA A 170 7.48 -6.65 -8.54
C ALA A 170 6.32 -6.73 -7.53
N LEU A 171 5.11 -6.37 -7.95
CA LEU A 171 3.89 -6.47 -7.15
C LEU A 171 2.97 -7.56 -7.73
N LEU A 172 2.59 -8.48 -6.85
CA LEU A 172 1.61 -9.53 -7.07
C LEU A 172 0.40 -9.29 -6.15
N ASN A 173 -0.79 -9.77 -6.53
CA ASN A 173 -1.98 -9.65 -5.68
C ASN A 173 -2.86 -10.89 -5.82
N TYR A 174 -3.35 -11.42 -4.70
CA TYR A 174 -4.19 -12.62 -4.65
C TYR A 174 -5.31 -12.50 -3.63
N THR A 175 -6.42 -13.20 -3.88
CA THR A 175 -7.54 -13.35 -2.94
C THR A 175 -7.79 -14.81 -2.58
N TYR A 176 -8.36 -15.04 -1.39
CA TYR A 176 -8.81 -16.39 -0.99
C TYR A 176 -9.97 -16.92 -1.84
N GLY A 177 -10.69 -16.03 -2.51
CA GLY A 177 -11.86 -16.38 -3.32
C GLY A 177 -12.70 -15.18 -3.69
N THR A 178 -13.84 -15.43 -4.31
CA THR A 178 -14.85 -14.42 -4.65
C THR A 178 -16.22 -14.83 -4.11
N ASN A 179 -17.04 -13.84 -3.69
CA ASN A 179 -18.38 -14.08 -3.18
C ASN A 179 -19.33 -14.66 -4.25
N VAL A 180 -19.02 -14.39 -5.52
CA VAL A 180 -19.74 -14.94 -6.68
C VAL A 180 -18.82 -15.89 -7.43
N GLY A 181 -19.28 -17.08 -7.76
CA GLY A 181 -18.46 -18.09 -8.44
C GLY A 181 -17.96 -17.64 -9.82
N ILE A 182 -16.66 -17.83 -10.07
CA ILE A 182 -15.97 -17.40 -11.31
C ILE A 182 -15.81 -18.50 -12.35
N SER A 183 -16.43 -19.67 -12.17
CA SER A 183 -16.27 -20.80 -13.10
C SER A 183 -16.68 -20.43 -14.52
N LYS A 184 -15.86 -20.80 -15.52
CA LYS A 184 -16.04 -20.51 -16.96
C LYS A 184 -16.04 -18.99 -17.30
N SER A 185 -15.41 -18.15 -16.46
CA SER A 185 -15.23 -16.74 -16.74
C SER A 185 -14.18 -16.50 -17.84
N SER A 186 -14.36 -15.44 -18.66
CA SER A 186 -13.34 -14.98 -19.59
C SER A 186 -12.30 -14.05 -18.94
N VAL A 187 -12.62 -13.50 -17.76
CA VAL A 187 -11.69 -12.69 -16.97
C VAL A 187 -10.90 -13.59 -16.01
N LEU A 188 -9.72 -13.13 -15.62
CA LEU A 188 -8.89 -13.80 -14.63
C LEU A 188 -8.87 -12.99 -13.34
N ILE A 189 -8.92 -13.70 -12.22
CA ILE A 189 -8.76 -13.18 -10.87
C ILE A 189 -7.77 -14.08 -10.17
N ASN A 190 -6.68 -13.53 -9.66
CA ASN A 190 -5.66 -14.31 -8.97
C ASN A 190 -6.20 -14.84 -7.65
N ILE A 191 -6.40 -16.15 -7.59
CA ILE A 191 -6.81 -16.85 -6.36
C ILE A 191 -5.57 -17.39 -5.65
N ILE A 192 -5.60 -17.47 -4.33
CA ILE A 192 -4.53 -18.06 -3.54
C ILE A 192 -4.41 -19.54 -3.85
N ASP A 193 -3.41 -19.91 -4.63
CA ASP A 193 -2.92 -21.26 -4.87
C ASP A 193 -1.40 -21.24 -4.74
N THR A 194 -0.84 -22.10 -3.91
CA THR A 194 0.60 -22.09 -3.63
C THR A 194 1.45 -22.48 -4.83
N ASN A 195 0.93 -23.28 -5.78
CA ASN A 195 1.65 -23.58 -7.02
C ASN A 195 1.69 -22.38 -7.95
N GLU A 196 0.55 -21.72 -8.16
CA GLU A 196 0.46 -20.51 -8.97
C GLU A 196 1.32 -19.38 -8.36
N ILE A 197 1.22 -19.16 -7.04
CA ILE A 197 2.05 -18.17 -6.34
C ILE A 197 3.55 -18.44 -6.52
N ARG A 198 3.98 -19.71 -6.44
CA ARG A 198 5.38 -20.08 -6.65
C ARG A 198 5.81 -19.78 -8.08
N ASP A 199 5.01 -20.14 -9.07
CA ASP A 199 5.31 -19.95 -10.48
C ASP A 199 5.34 -18.44 -10.82
N ASP A 200 4.43 -17.64 -10.24
CA ASP A 200 4.41 -16.19 -10.39
C ASP A 200 5.59 -15.50 -9.68
N ILE A 201 6.06 -16.01 -8.54
CA ILE A 201 7.31 -15.55 -7.90
C ILE A 201 8.51 -15.84 -8.82
N LEU A 202 8.54 -17.01 -9.48
CA LEU A 202 9.59 -17.34 -10.44
C LEU A 202 9.52 -16.43 -11.68
N LEU A 203 8.31 -16.18 -12.19
CA LEU A 203 8.08 -15.22 -13.27
C LEU A 203 8.55 -13.81 -12.84
N ALA A 204 8.16 -13.35 -11.66
CA ALA A 204 8.59 -12.04 -11.13
C ALA A 204 10.11 -11.92 -11.07
N LYS A 205 10.82 -12.96 -10.60
CA LYS A 205 12.29 -13.00 -10.58
C LYS A 205 12.92 -12.86 -11.97
N SER A 206 12.26 -13.34 -13.03
CA SER A 206 12.77 -13.22 -14.41
C SER A 206 12.84 -11.74 -14.89
N TYR A 207 12.08 -10.84 -14.26
CA TYR A 207 12.14 -9.41 -14.49
C TYR A 207 13.28 -8.71 -13.72
N ASN A 208 14.11 -9.45 -12.97
CA ASN A 208 15.20 -8.95 -12.15
C ASN A 208 14.81 -7.81 -11.19
N PRO A 209 13.76 -7.97 -10.36
CA PRO A 209 13.41 -6.98 -9.36
C PRO A 209 14.38 -7.03 -8.18
N ASP A 210 14.50 -5.93 -7.46
CA ASP A 210 15.25 -5.84 -6.20
C ASP A 210 14.49 -6.50 -5.03
N GLY A 211 13.17 -6.70 -5.18
CA GLY A 211 12.31 -7.37 -4.22
C GLY A 211 10.92 -7.63 -4.79
N ILE A 212 10.19 -8.54 -4.14
CA ILE A 212 8.84 -8.95 -4.52
C ILE A 212 7.87 -8.62 -3.39
N ILE A 213 6.83 -7.87 -3.73
CA ILE A 213 5.70 -7.54 -2.87
C ILE A 213 4.55 -8.46 -3.26
N ILE A 214 3.85 -9.03 -2.26
CA ILE A 214 2.58 -9.71 -2.49
C ILE A 214 1.52 -9.06 -1.61
N PHE A 215 0.46 -8.56 -2.23
CA PHE A 215 -0.71 -8.07 -1.53
C PHE A 215 -1.78 -9.16 -1.49
N PHE A 216 -2.21 -9.54 -0.30
CA PHE A 216 -3.19 -10.59 -0.06
C PHE A 216 -4.52 -10.04 0.44
N HIS A 217 -5.60 -10.64 -0.05
CA HIS A 217 -6.92 -10.54 0.52
C HIS A 217 -7.28 -11.91 1.12
N TRP A 218 -7.06 -12.06 2.44
CA TRP A 218 -7.03 -13.38 3.11
C TRP A 218 -7.45 -13.33 4.57
N GLY A 219 -7.58 -14.50 5.20
CA GLY A 219 -7.89 -14.65 6.62
C GLY A 219 -9.38 -14.75 6.88
N GLU A 220 -9.78 -14.39 8.09
CA GLU A 220 -11.17 -14.43 8.55
C GLU A 220 -11.62 -13.05 9.01
N GLU A 221 -12.83 -12.64 8.57
CA GLU A 221 -13.40 -11.36 8.94
C GLU A 221 -13.47 -11.19 10.47
N TYR A 222 -13.10 -10.00 10.94
CA TYR A 222 -13.18 -9.55 12.33
C TYR A 222 -12.24 -10.25 13.32
N HIS A 223 -11.38 -11.16 12.86
CA HIS A 223 -10.36 -11.81 13.68
C HIS A 223 -9.09 -10.96 13.75
N ARG A 224 -8.72 -10.55 14.97
CA ARG A 224 -7.58 -9.63 15.19
C ARG A 224 -6.21 -10.32 15.23
N LEU A 225 -6.15 -11.62 15.19
CA LEU A 225 -4.92 -12.40 15.08
C LEU A 225 -4.95 -13.20 13.77
N PRO A 226 -3.81 -13.34 13.09
CA PRO A 226 -3.75 -14.14 11.88
C PRO A 226 -4.04 -15.61 12.20
N ASN A 227 -4.79 -16.25 11.33
CA ASN A 227 -5.04 -17.69 11.44
C ASN A 227 -3.84 -18.51 10.89
N THR A 228 -3.89 -19.82 11.10
CA THR A 228 -2.82 -20.74 10.69
C THR A 228 -2.55 -20.67 9.18
N SER A 229 -3.61 -20.56 8.36
CA SER A 229 -3.46 -20.49 6.90
C SER A 229 -2.72 -19.22 6.47
N GLN A 230 -3.01 -18.04 7.06
CA GLN A 230 -2.27 -16.82 6.78
C GLN A 230 -0.78 -16.97 7.10
N ILE A 231 -0.46 -17.60 8.25
CA ILE A 231 0.93 -17.81 8.68
C ILE A 231 1.66 -18.78 7.74
N GLU A 232 1.01 -19.87 7.34
CA GLU A 232 1.59 -20.89 6.45
C GLU A 232 1.84 -20.33 5.05
N ILE A 233 0.87 -19.59 4.47
CA ILE A 233 1.01 -18.93 3.17
C ILE A 233 2.13 -17.87 3.23
N ALA A 234 2.18 -17.04 4.28
CA ALA A 234 3.25 -16.06 4.45
C ALA A 234 4.63 -16.73 4.46
N ASN A 235 4.79 -17.76 5.28
CA ASN A 235 6.05 -18.51 5.36
C ASN A 235 6.41 -19.20 4.03
N PHE A 236 5.41 -19.72 3.31
CA PHE A 236 5.62 -20.31 1.99
C PHE A 236 6.15 -19.27 1.00
N CYS A 237 5.51 -18.09 0.91
CA CYS A 237 5.91 -17.02 0.00
C CYS A 237 7.33 -16.53 0.28
N ILE A 238 7.67 -16.34 1.56
CA ILE A 238 9.00 -15.89 1.97
C ILE A 238 10.07 -16.92 1.60
N ARG A 239 9.83 -18.21 1.87
CA ARG A 239 10.76 -19.29 1.47
C ARG A 239 10.94 -19.39 -0.05
N ASN A 240 9.96 -18.96 -0.84
CA ASN A 240 10.06 -18.92 -2.31
C ASN A 240 10.65 -17.61 -2.83
N GLY A 241 10.92 -16.61 -1.96
CA GLY A 241 11.66 -15.39 -2.29
C GLY A 241 10.82 -14.13 -2.41
N ALA A 242 9.56 -14.12 -1.94
CA ALA A 242 8.85 -12.88 -1.69
C ALA A 242 9.42 -12.20 -0.43
N ASN A 243 9.45 -10.86 -0.44
CA ASN A 243 10.08 -10.08 0.62
C ASN A 243 9.07 -9.34 1.50
N TYR A 244 8.02 -8.80 0.88
CA TYR A 244 7.09 -7.86 1.53
C TYR A 244 5.67 -8.33 1.31
N LEU A 245 5.00 -8.75 2.40
CA LEU A 245 3.64 -9.29 2.36
C LEU A 245 2.70 -8.30 3.04
N ILE A 246 1.66 -7.89 2.32
CA ILE A 246 0.66 -6.93 2.79
C ILE A 246 -0.70 -7.62 2.75
N GLY A 247 -1.42 -7.61 3.86
CA GLY A 247 -2.70 -8.29 3.98
C GLY A 247 -3.88 -7.35 4.16
N SER A 248 -5.05 -7.79 3.72
CA SER A 248 -6.37 -7.18 3.87
C SER A 248 -7.45 -8.25 3.99
N HIS A 249 -8.72 -7.92 4.06
CA HIS A 249 -9.91 -8.76 4.23
C HIS A 249 -10.45 -8.86 5.66
N PRO A 250 -9.67 -9.06 6.75
CA PRO A 250 -10.26 -9.19 8.09
C PRO A 250 -11.05 -7.96 8.54
N HIS A 251 -10.98 -6.83 7.83
CA HIS A 251 -11.59 -5.53 8.16
C HIS A 251 -11.17 -4.98 9.51
N VAL A 252 -10.22 -5.61 10.16
CA VAL A 252 -9.58 -5.21 11.42
C VAL A 252 -8.07 -5.33 11.28
N ILE A 253 -7.34 -4.49 12.01
CA ILE A 253 -5.88 -4.56 12.04
C ILE A 253 -5.44 -5.87 12.69
N GLN A 254 -4.47 -6.55 12.05
CA GLN A 254 -3.73 -7.69 12.61
C GLN A 254 -2.27 -7.34 12.82
N PRO A 255 -1.50 -8.13 13.60
CA PRO A 255 -0.09 -7.92 13.87
C PRO A 255 0.78 -7.77 12.62
N MET A 256 1.95 -7.16 12.82
CA MET A 256 2.91 -6.84 11.78
C MET A 256 4.30 -7.31 12.22
N HIS A 257 5.00 -8.01 11.35
CA HIS A 257 6.30 -8.59 11.68
C HIS A 257 7.36 -8.18 10.66
N LYS A 258 8.49 -7.68 11.16
CA LYS A 258 9.74 -7.58 10.41
C LYS A 258 10.65 -8.70 10.89
N ASN A 259 10.90 -9.67 10.02
CA ASN A 259 11.74 -10.81 10.33
C ASN A 259 13.01 -10.77 9.48
N ILE A 260 14.13 -11.12 10.09
CA ILE A 260 15.32 -11.55 9.37
C ILE A 260 15.23 -13.06 9.35
N LEU A 261 14.72 -13.61 8.25
CA LEU A 261 14.66 -15.06 8.09
C LEU A 261 16.03 -15.56 7.68
N ASP A 262 16.56 -16.41 8.57
CA ASP A 262 17.80 -17.17 8.39
C ASP A 262 19.09 -16.32 8.50
N SER A 263 19.88 -16.68 9.51
CA SER A 263 21.24 -16.15 9.72
C SER A 263 22.21 -16.46 8.56
N SER A 264 21.84 -17.37 7.63
CA SER A 264 22.65 -17.73 6.46
C SER A 264 22.35 -16.92 5.22
N ASN A 265 21.12 -16.40 5.04
CA ASN A 265 20.69 -15.72 3.81
C ASN A 265 20.41 -14.21 3.93
N ASN A 266 20.40 -13.63 5.13
CA ASN A 266 20.16 -12.18 5.36
C ASN A 266 18.98 -11.58 4.56
N VAL A 267 17.90 -12.35 4.35
CA VAL A 267 16.72 -11.88 3.63
C VAL A 267 15.83 -11.14 4.62
N GLU A 268 15.79 -9.80 4.51
CA GLU A 268 14.80 -9.01 5.24
C GLU A 268 13.41 -9.28 4.66
N SER A 269 12.49 -9.70 5.50
CA SER A 269 11.08 -9.82 5.15
C SER A 269 10.20 -9.01 6.08
N VAL A 270 9.08 -8.52 5.55
CA VAL A 270 8.07 -7.77 6.30
C VAL A 270 6.71 -8.35 5.98
N VAL A 271 5.91 -8.62 7.02
CA VAL A 271 4.53 -9.10 6.89
C VAL A 271 3.60 -8.18 7.67
N TYR A 272 2.65 -7.57 7.00
CA TYR A 272 1.48 -6.92 7.58
C TYR A 272 0.30 -7.86 7.37
N TYR A 273 -0.15 -8.57 8.40
CA TYR A 273 -1.18 -9.61 8.23
C TYR A 273 -2.54 -9.06 7.83
N SER A 274 -2.95 -7.89 8.36
CA SER A 274 -4.09 -7.12 7.88
C SER A 274 -3.95 -5.65 8.24
N LEU A 275 -4.22 -4.79 7.27
CA LEU A 275 -4.28 -3.34 7.47
C LEU A 275 -5.65 -2.86 7.97
N GLY A 276 -6.69 -3.70 7.92
CA GLY A 276 -8.07 -3.31 8.24
C GLY A 276 -8.68 -2.39 7.20
N ASN A 277 -9.76 -1.69 7.58
CA ASN A 277 -10.48 -0.80 6.68
C ASN A 277 -9.76 0.55 6.51
N PHE A 278 -9.45 0.91 5.27
CA PHE A 278 -8.99 2.27 4.98
C PHE A 278 -10.18 3.24 4.98
N ILE A 279 -11.24 2.90 4.24
CA ILE A 279 -12.50 3.66 4.27
C ILE A 279 -13.68 2.74 4.04
N SER A 280 -14.65 2.77 4.96
CA SER A 280 -15.87 1.95 4.89
C SER A 280 -17.00 2.57 5.71
N ASN A 281 -18.20 1.99 5.64
CA ASN A 281 -19.28 2.30 6.57
C ASN A 281 -19.43 1.22 7.66
N GLN A 282 -18.52 0.30 7.82
CA GLN A 282 -18.54 -0.63 8.94
C GLN A 282 -18.30 0.12 10.25
N ARG A 283 -19.10 -0.21 11.30
CA ARG A 283 -19.07 0.47 12.61
C ARG A 283 -19.01 -0.52 13.79
N GLY A 284 -18.62 -1.76 13.50
CA GLY A 284 -18.28 -2.72 14.53
C GLY A 284 -16.99 -2.34 15.27
N ILE A 285 -16.73 -3.01 16.38
CA ILE A 285 -15.51 -2.77 17.17
C ILE A 285 -14.27 -3.01 16.29
N ASN A 286 -13.43 -1.97 16.17
CA ASN A 286 -12.18 -1.94 15.39
C ASN A 286 -12.33 -2.08 13.85
N THR A 287 -13.56 -1.96 13.28
CA THR A 287 -13.78 -1.97 11.83
C THR A 287 -13.93 -0.57 11.23
N ASP A 288 -13.93 0.46 12.06
CA ASP A 288 -14.11 1.86 11.70
C ASP A 288 -12.80 2.61 11.38
N GLY A 289 -11.69 1.87 11.24
CA GLY A 289 -10.40 2.40 10.87
C GLY A 289 -9.41 1.31 10.49
N GLY A 290 -8.18 1.71 10.19
CA GLY A 290 -7.13 0.81 9.74
C GLY A 290 -5.73 1.34 10.01
N ALA A 291 -4.76 0.55 9.59
CA ALA A 291 -3.35 0.92 9.55
C ALA A 291 -2.95 1.32 8.13
N ILE A 292 -2.06 2.28 8.04
CA ILE A 292 -1.35 2.69 6.84
C ILE A 292 0.07 2.16 6.98
N ALA A 293 0.44 1.15 6.20
CA ALA A 293 1.80 0.60 6.23
C ALA A 293 2.76 1.50 5.45
N TYR A 294 3.98 1.64 5.95
CA TYR A 294 5.03 2.44 5.33
C TYR A 294 6.31 1.64 5.19
N LEU A 295 6.85 1.60 3.98
CA LEU A 295 8.15 1.01 3.66
C LEU A 295 9.02 2.05 2.95
N GLU A 296 10.24 2.24 3.47
CA GLU A 296 11.26 3.10 2.85
C GLU A 296 12.49 2.26 2.53
N PHE A 297 12.91 2.34 1.28
CA PHE A 297 14.04 1.59 0.75
C PHE A 297 15.16 2.51 0.31
N THR A 298 16.37 1.98 0.38
CA THR A 298 17.56 2.56 -0.27
C THR A 298 18.32 1.47 -1.01
N LYS A 299 18.75 1.76 -2.22
CA LYS A 299 19.61 0.86 -2.99
C LYS A 299 21.06 1.34 -2.94
N ASN A 300 21.95 0.47 -2.43
CA ASN A 300 23.39 0.67 -2.39
C ASN A 300 24.09 -0.47 -3.10
N GLN A 301 24.97 -0.19 -4.06
CA GLN A 301 25.77 -1.21 -4.73
C GLN A 301 24.96 -2.44 -5.17
N ASN A 302 23.83 -2.21 -5.85
CA ASN A 302 22.89 -3.23 -6.32
C ASN A 302 22.18 -4.04 -5.21
N LYS A 303 22.27 -3.65 -3.93
CA LYS A 303 21.52 -4.29 -2.85
C LYS A 303 20.47 -3.34 -2.31
N LEU A 304 19.21 -3.82 -2.26
CA LEU A 304 18.09 -3.11 -1.65
C LEU A 304 18.15 -3.31 -0.12
N HIS A 305 17.91 -2.22 0.61
CA HIS A 305 17.82 -2.23 2.08
C HIS A 305 16.52 -1.55 2.52
N ILE A 306 15.87 -2.10 3.53
CA ILE A 306 14.76 -1.44 4.21
C ILE A 306 15.33 -0.46 5.23
N ASN A 307 15.23 0.84 4.96
CA ASN A 307 15.60 1.88 5.93
C ASN A 307 14.57 2.00 7.03
N ARG A 308 13.29 1.87 6.66
CA ARG A 308 12.18 2.00 7.60
C ARG A 308 11.03 1.09 7.19
N ALA A 309 10.54 0.32 8.16
CA ALA A 309 9.27 -0.37 8.10
C ALA A 309 8.44 0.09 9.30
N GLY A 310 7.23 0.55 9.07
CA GLY A 310 6.38 1.10 10.10
C GLY A 310 4.92 1.15 9.72
N TYR A 311 4.11 1.67 10.62
CA TYR A 311 2.69 1.91 10.36
C TYR A 311 2.26 3.25 10.96
N LEU A 312 1.14 3.75 10.45
CA LEU A 312 0.40 4.89 10.98
C LEU A 312 -1.06 4.41 11.17
N LEU A 313 -1.80 5.04 12.06
CA LEU A 313 -3.21 4.70 12.30
C LEU A 313 -4.11 5.78 11.71
N SER A 314 -5.23 5.35 11.14
CA SER A 314 -6.28 6.26 10.67
C SER A 314 -7.67 5.70 10.99
N TRP A 315 -8.61 6.60 11.17
CA TRP A 315 -9.99 6.30 11.55
C TRP A 315 -10.96 6.96 10.58
N THR A 316 -12.02 6.26 10.19
CA THR A 316 -13.06 6.79 9.32
C THR A 316 -14.09 7.55 10.14
N TRP A 317 -14.03 8.87 10.14
CA TRP A 317 -15.01 9.74 10.75
C TRP A 317 -16.27 9.81 9.91
N LYS A 318 -17.39 9.29 10.46
CA LYS A 318 -18.72 9.45 9.91
C LYS A 318 -19.35 10.70 10.52
N LYS A 319 -18.99 11.87 9.99
CA LYS A 319 -19.39 13.18 10.49
C LYS A 319 -20.78 13.57 9.99
N PHE A 320 -21.65 14.07 10.88
CA PHE A 320 -22.96 14.62 10.49
C PHE A 320 -22.85 16.13 10.25
N VAL A 321 -23.12 16.57 9.02
CA VAL A 321 -23.02 17.98 8.62
C VAL A 321 -24.15 18.29 7.65
N ASN A 322 -24.86 19.43 7.85
CA ASN A 322 -25.90 19.91 6.94
C ASN A 322 -26.95 18.81 6.59
N ASN A 323 -27.46 18.12 7.62
CA ASN A 323 -28.45 17.04 7.51
C ASN A 323 -28.03 15.82 6.70
N LYS A 324 -26.74 15.62 6.44
CA LYS A 324 -26.20 14.40 5.84
C LYS A 324 -24.93 13.95 6.55
N TYR A 325 -24.60 12.68 6.40
CA TYR A 325 -23.29 12.18 6.83
C TYR A 325 -22.26 12.43 5.74
N ILE A 326 -21.01 12.71 6.14
CA ILE A 326 -19.83 12.68 5.28
C ILE A 326 -18.82 11.71 5.90
N TYR A 327 -17.99 11.11 5.06
CA TYR A 327 -16.98 10.15 5.50
C TYR A 327 -15.60 10.76 5.28
N ILE A 328 -14.82 10.88 6.36
CA ILE A 328 -13.50 11.50 6.33
C ILE A 328 -12.50 10.54 6.96
N ASN A 329 -11.43 10.19 6.27
CA ASN A 329 -10.35 9.43 6.87
C ASN A 329 -9.43 10.39 7.66
N VAL A 330 -9.40 10.23 8.99
CA VAL A 330 -8.64 11.09 9.91
C VAL A 330 -7.47 10.29 10.48
N PRO A 331 -6.23 10.68 10.19
CA PRO A 331 -5.07 10.03 10.79
C PRO A 331 -4.90 10.39 12.26
N SER A 332 -4.24 9.52 13.02
CA SER A 332 -4.10 9.64 14.48
C SER A 332 -3.48 10.97 14.94
N TRP A 333 -2.61 11.56 14.13
CA TRP A 333 -1.96 12.86 14.46
C TRP A 333 -2.82 14.09 14.14
N GLU A 334 -3.96 13.92 13.53
CA GLU A 334 -4.98 14.97 13.36
C GLU A 334 -6.18 14.77 14.31
N PHE A 335 -5.98 14.03 15.41
CA PHE A 335 -7.00 13.71 16.41
C PHE A 335 -7.79 14.93 16.89
N ASN A 336 -7.11 16.06 17.07
CA ASN A 336 -7.72 17.33 17.51
C ASN A 336 -8.59 18.03 16.43
N LYS A 337 -8.71 17.47 15.23
CA LYS A 337 -9.68 17.94 14.22
C LYS A 337 -11.11 17.50 14.54
N ILE A 338 -11.26 16.54 15.44
CA ILE A 338 -12.55 16.10 15.95
C ILE A 338 -12.87 16.88 17.22
N ASP A 339 -14.11 17.34 17.37
CA ASP A 339 -14.54 18.16 18.49
C ASP A 339 -14.21 17.51 19.84
N SER A 340 -13.56 18.26 20.71
CA SER A 340 -13.09 17.80 22.02
C SER A 340 -14.24 17.24 22.86
N ASN A 341 -14.02 16.09 23.49
CA ASN A 341 -14.99 15.39 24.34
C ASN A 341 -16.28 14.98 23.62
N SER A 342 -16.31 15.00 22.29
CA SER A 342 -17.43 14.48 21.52
C SER A 342 -17.48 12.94 21.53
N ALA A 343 -18.64 12.38 21.19
CA ALA A 343 -18.78 10.93 21.00
C ALA A 343 -17.83 10.41 19.90
N ASP A 344 -17.64 11.19 18.84
CA ASP A 344 -16.76 10.85 17.71
C ASP A 344 -15.28 10.83 18.15
N GLN A 345 -14.84 11.82 18.96
CA GLN A 345 -13.48 11.84 19.48
C GLN A 345 -13.23 10.63 20.41
N ASN A 346 -14.21 10.29 21.26
CA ASN A 346 -14.12 9.12 22.14
C ASN A 346 -14.09 7.81 21.33
N ALA A 347 -14.86 7.73 20.23
CA ALA A 347 -14.84 6.56 19.34
C ALA A 347 -13.46 6.39 18.65
N MET A 348 -12.91 7.46 18.09
CA MET A 348 -11.57 7.44 17.53
C MET A 348 -10.53 7.04 18.58
N LYS A 349 -10.59 7.61 19.79
CA LYS A 349 -9.69 7.26 20.88
C LYS A 349 -9.78 5.77 21.21
N THR A 350 -10.98 5.21 21.31
CA THR A 350 -11.22 3.79 21.58
C THR A 350 -10.57 2.90 20.50
N PHE A 351 -10.75 3.25 19.22
CA PHE A 351 -10.11 2.56 18.10
C PHE A 351 -8.57 2.60 18.21
N LEU A 352 -8.00 3.80 18.44
CA LEU A 352 -6.55 3.99 18.53
C LEU A 352 -5.94 3.22 19.71
N ASP A 353 -6.54 3.32 20.90
CA ASP A 353 -6.08 2.61 22.11
C ASP A 353 -6.16 1.09 21.91
N SER A 354 -7.26 0.59 21.36
CA SER A 354 -7.46 -0.83 21.08
C SER A 354 -6.43 -1.35 20.06
N SER A 355 -6.15 -0.56 19.03
CA SER A 355 -5.16 -0.92 18.00
C SER A 355 -3.74 -0.92 18.56
N ARG A 356 -3.36 0.12 19.32
CA ARG A 356 -2.05 0.20 19.97
C ARG A 356 -1.84 -0.93 20.96
N ASN A 357 -2.86 -1.28 21.75
CA ASN A 357 -2.78 -2.41 22.70
C ASN A 357 -2.49 -3.74 21.98
N LEU A 358 -3.13 -4.00 20.83
CA LEU A 358 -2.86 -5.18 20.02
C LEU A 358 -1.43 -5.15 19.46
N LEU A 359 -1.08 -4.04 18.80
CA LEU A 359 0.17 -3.94 18.07
C LEU A 359 1.38 -3.89 19.00
N ASN A 360 1.28 -3.22 20.15
CA ASN A 360 2.32 -3.25 21.18
C ASN A 360 2.57 -4.66 21.76
N LYS A 361 1.54 -5.50 21.77
CA LYS A 361 1.65 -6.87 22.31
C LYS A 361 2.23 -7.85 21.29
N TYR A 362 1.91 -7.69 20.00
CA TYR A 362 2.14 -8.73 19.00
C TYR A 362 3.03 -8.30 17.84
N ASN A 363 3.30 -7.00 17.63
CA ASN A 363 4.22 -6.58 16.56
C ASN A 363 5.66 -6.99 16.87
N VAL A 364 6.41 -7.29 15.81
CA VAL A 364 7.84 -7.59 15.88
C VAL A 364 8.59 -6.66 14.93
N GLY A 365 9.39 -5.75 15.48
CA GLY A 365 10.27 -4.87 14.69
C GLY A 365 9.57 -3.82 13.82
N ILE A 366 8.27 -3.58 14.03
CA ILE A 366 7.45 -2.60 13.31
C ILE A 366 6.86 -1.60 14.32
N ASN A 367 7.18 -0.33 14.15
CA ASN A 367 6.78 0.74 15.06
C ASN A 367 5.72 1.66 14.45
N GLU A 368 4.97 2.34 15.31
CA GLU A 368 4.04 3.41 14.91
C GLU A 368 4.79 4.70 14.60
N TYR A 369 4.31 5.43 13.58
CA TYR A 369 4.80 6.74 13.17
C TYR A 369 3.65 7.74 13.07
N TYR A 370 3.97 9.03 13.13
CA TYR A 370 3.11 10.11 12.70
C TYR A 370 3.82 10.95 11.64
N PHE A 371 3.04 11.64 10.82
CA PHE A 371 3.56 12.51 9.78
C PHE A 371 3.47 13.98 10.21
N ASP A 372 4.61 14.65 10.24
CA ASP A 372 4.68 16.10 10.43
C ASP A 372 4.70 16.80 9.07
N LYS A 373 3.57 17.41 8.71
CA LYS A 373 3.42 18.11 7.43
C LYS A 373 4.29 19.36 7.30
N ASN A 374 4.67 20.00 8.41
CA ASN A 374 5.52 21.19 8.39
C ASN A 374 6.98 20.82 8.11
N GLN A 375 7.43 19.68 8.62
CA GLN A 375 8.77 19.17 8.40
C GLN A 375 8.84 18.21 7.20
N ASN A 376 7.70 17.85 6.62
CA ASN A 376 7.56 16.84 5.56
C ASN A 376 8.30 15.54 5.89
N LYS A 377 8.03 14.99 7.09
CA LYS A 377 8.80 13.88 7.64
C LYS A 377 7.97 12.99 8.58
N LEU A 378 8.32 11.70 8.62
CA LEU A 378 7.80 10.74 9.57
C LEU A 378 8.65 10.68 10.83
N PHE A 379 7.98 10.69 11.98
CA PHE A 379 8.58 10.53 13.30
C PHE A 379 7.99 9.32 14.03
N PRO A 380 8.81 8.55 14.75
CA PRO A 380 8.30 7.45 15.56
C PRO A 380 7.46 7.98 16.72
N ILE A 381 6.42 7.23 17.08
CA ILE A 381 5.61 7.45 18.26
C ILE A 381 6.13 6.52 19.37
N ASP A 382 6.41 7.07 20.55
CA ASP A 382 6.50 6.25 21.76
C ASP A 382 5.08 5.95 22.24
N THR A 383 4.57 4.81 21.85
CA THR A 383 3.18 4.41 22.15
C THR A 383 2.90 4.20 23.65
N LYS A 384 3.94 4.13 24.49
CA LYS A 384 3.80 3.99 25.94
C LYS A 384 3.59 5.34 26.65
N SER A 385 4.05 6.42 26.03
CA SER A 385 3.97 7.79 26.58
C SER A 385 3.17 8.75 25.71
N TYR A 386 2.52 8.26 24.63
CA TYR A 386 1.83 9.12 23.68
C TYR A 386 0.57 9.72 24.27
N GLU A 387 0.57 11.04 24.40
CA GLU A 387 -0.63 11.83 24.66
C GLU A 387 -1.22 12.33 23.34
N TYR A 388 -2.53 12.21 23.21
CA TYR A 388 -3.25 12.73 22.02
C TYR A 388 -3.13 14.26 21.98
N LYS A 389 -2.40 14.77 20.99
CA LYS A 389 -2.19 16.20 20.78
C LYS A 389 -3.14 16.75 19.75
#